data_be3c41f928fbd5726b55a1a7ec902c1a
#
_entry.id   be3c41f928fbd5726b55a1a7ec902c1a
#
_cell.length_a   1.000
_cell.length_b   1.000
_cell.length_c   1.000
_cell.angle_alpha   90.00
_cell.angle_beta   90.00
_cell.angle_gamma   90.00
#
_symmetry.space_group_name_H-M   'P 1'
#
loop_
_entity.id
_entity.type
_entity.pdbx_description
1 polymer ?
#
loop_
_entity_poly.entity_id
_entity_poly.type
_entity_poly.pdbx_seq_one_letter_code
_entity_poly.pdbx_strand_id
1 'polypeptide(L)'
;LKHVRAKMDTFSRIRIGILAAKMWMMDVVNTVARHLPIKNNRVVFLSNRRDDLTGNFEFVNKYLDQVPDLDRRYVLDSNEVKHMHLGSLIRMAWYFGNAKVILVDDFCELFFRMPRRKGTYLIQLWHACGAFKTFGCSRMGRPGGQTQQSKNHRNYDYALVSSKNIAKFYAEGFGISEDKVAATGIPRTDVFFDKAYKEKVTR
;
A
#
# COMPACT_ATOMS: atom_id res chain seq x y z
N LEU A 1 8.78 5.08 42.06
CA LEU A 1 8.17 5.20 40.73
C LEU A 1 6.70 4.74 40.80
N LYS A 2 5.78 5.66 41.23
CA LYS A 2 4.36 5.39 41.31
C LYS A 2 3.78 5.42 39.87
N HIS A 3 3.19 4.33 39.45
CA HIS A 3 2.45 4.19 38.21
C HIS A 3 1.34 5.24 38.11
N VAL A 4 1.50 6.23 37.24
CA VAL A 4 0.38 7.03 36.74
C VAL A 4 -0.32 6.15 35.70
N ARG A 5 -1.22 5.29 36.13
CA ARG A 5 -2.27 4.74 35.29
C ARG A 5 -3.24 5.90 35.04
N ALA A 6 -3.07 6.60 33.93
CA ALA A 6 -4.10 7.50 33.44
C ALA A 6 -5.38 6.66 33.28
N LYS A 7 -6.43 6.98 34.04
CA LYS A 7 -7.77 6.40 33.83
C LYS A 7 -8.22 6.84 32.43
N MET A 8 -8.19 5.93 31.47
CA MET A 8 -8.80 6.18 30.16
C MET A 8 -10.26 6.55 30.38
N ASP A 9 -10.68 7.66 29.78
CA ASP A 9 -12.07 8.09 29.82
C ASP A 9 -12.98 7.11 29.05
N THR A 10 -14.28 7.19 29.30
CA THR A 10 -15.28 6.30 28.69
C THR A 10 -15.26 6.43 27.15
N PHE A 11 -15.05 7.63 26.63
CA PHE A 11 -14.97 7.88 25.17
C PHE A 11 -13.78 7.18 24.53
N SER A 12 -12.61 7.20 25.14
CA SER A 12 -11.42 6.49 24.66
C SER A 12 -11.64 4.98 24.64
N ARG A 13 -12.31 4.43 25.64
CA ARG A 13 -12.67 2.99 25.69
C ARG A 13 -13.63 2.60 24.57
N ILE A 14 -14.65 3.40 24.30
CA ILE A 14 -15.60 3.17 23.21
C ILE A 14 -14.89 3.20 21.86
N ARG A 15 -14.04 4.21 21.61
CA ARG A 15 -13.26 4.31 20.37
C ARG A 15 -12.35 3.11 20.13
N ILE A 16 -11.67 2.65 21.16
CA ILE A 16 -10.83 1.44 21.09
C ILE A 16 -11.69 0.20 20.80
N GLY A 17 -12.84 0.06 21.43
CA GLY A 17 -13.79 -1.02 21.16
C GLY A 17 -14.27 -1.04 19.71
N ILE A 18 -14.64 0.12 19.16
CA ILE A 18 -15.07 0.25 17.76
C ILE A 18 -13.91 -0.13 16.81
N LEU A 19 -12.68 0.35 17.06
CA LEU A 19 -11.54 0.01 16.24
C LEU A 19 -11.24 -1.50 16.32
N ALA A 20 -11.26 -2.09 17.50
CA ALA A 20 -11.08 -3.53 17.69
C ALA A 20 -12.13 -4.34 16.92
N ALA A 21 -13.39 -3.93 16.94
CA ALA A 21 -14.46 -4.58 16.18
C ALA A 21 -14.26 -4.47 14.67
N LYS A 22 -13.84 -3.29 14.16
CA LYS A 22 -13.48 -3.10 12.76
C LYS A 22 -12.34 -4.03 12.34
N MET A 23 -11.30 -4.13 13.17
CA MET A 23 -10.13 -4.99 12.89
C MET A 23 -10.52 -6.48 12.92
N TRP A 24 -11.32 -6.90 13.88
CA TRP A 24 -11.81 -8.27 13.94
C TRP A 24 -12.63 -8.63 12.70
N MET A 25 -13.56 -7.75 12.30
CA MET A 25 -14.37 -7.96 11.09
C MET A 25 -13.51 -8.05 9.83
N MET A 26 -12.50 -7.21 9.71
CA MET A 26 -11.52 -7.26 8.62
C MET A 26 -10.77 -8.61 8.61
N ASP A 27 -10.32 -9.11 9.77
CA ASP A 27 -9.63 -10.39 9.89
C ASP A 27 -10.54 -11.57 9.50
N VAL A 28 -11.83 -11.54 9.88
CA VAL A 28 -12.82 -12.55 9.47
C VAL A 28 -13.02 -12.52 7.95
N VAL A 29 -13.25 -11.36 7.37
CA VAL A 29 -13.44 -11.21 5.91
C VAL A 29 -12.21 -11.67 5.13
N ASN A 30 -11.01 -11.30 5.56
CA ASN A 30 -9.77 -11.76 4.93
C ASN A 30 -9.62 -13.29 5.03
N THR A 31 -9.95 -13.87 6.19
CA THR A 31 -9.91 -15.31 6.39
C THR A 31 -10.84 -16.03 5.42
N VAL A 32 -12.09 -15.57 5.30
CA VAL A 32 -13.05 -16.14 4.33
C VAL A 32 -12.55 -15.99 2.91
N ALA A 33 -12.11 -14.78 2.53
CA ALA A 33 -11.61 -14.50 1.17
C ALA A 33 -10.42 -15.38 0.77
N ARG A 34 -9.52 -15.69 1.71
CA ARG A 34 -8.36 -16.55 1.46
C ARG A 34 -8.70 -18.03 1.22
N HIS A 35 -9.89 -18.49 1.60
CA HIS A 35 -10.35 -19.84 1.26
C HIS A 35 -11.00 -19.92 -0.12
N LEU A 36 -11.32 -18.79 -0.74
CA LEU A 36 -11.85 -18.73 -2.10
C LEU A 36 -10.72 -18.80 -3.15
N PRO A 37 -11.00 -19.23 -4.39
CA PRO A 37 -10.01 -19.20 -5.47
C PRO A 37 -9.46 -17.81 -5.73
N ILE A 38 -8.15 -17.70 -6.02
CA ILE A 38 -7.56 -16.46 -6.52
C ILE A 38 -8.17 -16.16 -7.89
N LYS A 39 -8.63 -14.94 -8.07
CA LYS A 39 -9.06 -14.46 -9.38
C LYS A 39 -7.83 -13.98 -10.16
N ASN A 40 -7.37 -14.82 -11.09
CA ASN A 40 -6.10 -14.63 -11.81
C ASN A 40 -6.04 -13.36 -12.68
N ASN A 41 -7.20 -12.84 -13.11
CA ASN A 41 -7.31 -11.59 -13.86
C ASN A 41 -7.61 -10.37 -12.98
N ARG A 42 -7.60 -10.50 -11.64
CA ARG A 42 -7.93 -9.39 -10.75
C ARG A 42 -6.71 -8.58 -10.36
N VAL A 43 -6.77 -7.28 -10.69
CA VAL A 43 -5.83 -6.26 -10.27
C VAL A 43 -6.55 -5.26 -9.36
N VAL A 44 -5.99 -5.01 -8.19
CA VAL A 44 -6.60 -4.13 -7.18
C VAL A 44 -5.68 -2.96 -6.89
N PHE A 45 -6.21 -1.76 -6.97
CA PHE A 45 -5.53 -0.52 -6.56
C PHE A 45 -5.95 -0.19 -5.14
N LEU A 46 -4.99 -0.18 -4.21
CA LEU A 46 -5.23 0.13 -2.80
C LEU A 46 -4.43 1.35 -2.37
N SER A 47 -5.12 2.34 -1.82
CA SER A 47 -4.50 3.49 -1.18
C SER A 47 -5.25 3.91 0.07
N ASN A 48 -4.50 4.35 1.08
CA ASN A 48 -5.00 5.07 2.26
C ASN A 48 -4.56 6.55 2.24
N ARG A 49 -4.21 7.08 1.06
CA ARG A 49 -3.70 8.44 0.86
C ARG A 49 -4.52 9.26 -0.12
N ARG A 50 -5.42 8.63 -0.84
CA ARG A 50 -6.21 9.28 -1.88
C ARG A 50 -7.57 8.62 -2.07
N ASP A 51 -8.52 9.40 -2.54
CA ASP A 51 -9.89 8.95 -2.83
C ASP A 51 -10.11 8.77 -4.33
N ASP A 52 -9.11 9.08 -5.16
CA ASP A 52 -9.18 9.05 -6.62
C ASP A 52 -7.99 8.31 -7.27
N LEU A 53 -8.11 8.07 -8.58
CA LEU A 53 -7.07 7.47 -9.40
C LEU A 53 -6.13 8.55 -9.95
N THR A 54 -5.34 9.15 -9.08
CA THR A 54 -4.31 10.12 -9.48
C THR A 54 -2.90 9.57 -9.29
N GLY A 55 -1.90 10.34 -9.71
CA GLY A 55 -0.48 9.99 -9.56
C GLY A 55 -0.12 8.71 -10.29
N ASN A 56 0.62 7.80 -9.65
CA ASN A 56 1.05 6.56 -10.29
C ASN A 56 -0.11 5.67 -10.73
N PHE A 57 -1.21 5.68 -9.98
CA PHE A 57 -2.38 4.84 -10.28
C PHE A 57 -3.07 5.22 -11.60
N GLU A 58 -3.13 6.51 -11.92
CA GLU A 58 -3.70 7.00 -13.18
C GLU A 58 -2.97 6.40 -14.38
N PHE A 59 -1.63 6.52 -14.40
CA PHE A 59 -0.82 6.05 -15.51
C PHE A 59 -0.84 4.52 -15.63
N VAL A 60 -0.72 3.81 -14.50
CA VAL A 60 -0.81 2.35 -14.52
C VAL A 60 -2.20 1.90 -14.96
N ASN A 61 -3.27 2.53 -14.49
CA ASN A 61 -4.63 2.18 -14.89
C ASN A 61 -4.86 2.40 -16.38
N LYS A 62 -4.39 3.53 -16.93
CA LYS A 62 -4.43 3.83 -18.36
C LYS A 62 -3.64 2.80 -19.20
N TYR A 63 -2.45 2.40 -18.73
CA TYR A 63 -1.68 1.35 -19.38
C TYR A 63 -2.44 0.01 -19.41
N LEU A 64 -3.12 -0.35 -18.32
CA LEU A 64 -3.90 -1.56 -18.21
C LEU A 64 -5.18 -1.57 -19.09
N ASP A 65 -5.57 -0.44 -19.70
CA ASP A 65 -6.66 -0.40 -20.69
C ASP A 65 -6.33 -1.25 -21.94
N GLN A 66 -5.04 -1.47 -22.19
CA GLN A 66 -4.55 -2.29 -23.32
C GLN A 66 -4.60 -3.80 -23.01
N VAL A 67 -4.86 -4.19 -21.76
CA VAL A 67 -4.90 -5.59 -21.34
C VAL A 67 -6.35 -6.04 -21.25
N PRO A 68 -6.80 -6.95 -22.14
CA PRO A 68 -8.20 -7.41 -22.14
C PRO A 68 -8.54 -8.21 -20.88
N ASP A 69 -9.82 -8.24 -20.56
CA ASP A 69 -10.44 -9.10 -19.54
C ASP A 69 -9.91 -8.94 -18.10
N LEU A 70 -9.29 -7.80 -17.78
CA LEU A 70 -8.87 -7.51 -16.39
C LEU A 70 -10.06 -7.11 -15.51
N ASP A 71 -10.20 -7.78 -14.38
CA ASP A 71 -11.10 -7.38 -13.29
C ASP A 71 -10.39 -6.34 -12.40
N ARG A 72 -10.49 -5.06 -12.78
CA ARG A 72 -9.88 -3.96 -12.03
C ARG A 72 -10.78 -3.53 -10.88
N ARG A 73 -10.21 -3.42 -9.68
CA ARG A 73 -10.90 -3.02 -8.46
C ARG A 73 -10.15 -1.91 -7.76
N TYR A 74 -10.89 -1.02 -7.12
CA TYR A 74 -10.35 0.18 -6.48
C TYR A 74 -10.83 0.24 -5.04
N VAL A 75 -9.88 0.39 -4.11
CA VAL A 75 -10.14 0.69 -2.70
C VAL A 75 -9.28 1.89 -2.34
N LEU A 76 -9.86 3.06 -2.52
CA LEU A 76 -9.22 4.34 -2.30
C LEU A 76 -9.90 5.00 -1.10
N ASP A 77 -9.12 5.44 -0.13
CA ASP A 77 -9.64 6.06 1.09
C ASP A 77 -8.52 6.93 1.69
N SER A 78 -8.66 8.24 1.64
CA SER A 78 -7.63 9.19 2.11
C SER A 78 -7.52 9.28 3.63
N ASN A 79 -8.32 8.53 4.36
CA ASN A 79 -8.32 8.56 5.80
C ASN A 79 -7.21 7.70 6.43
N GLU A 80 -6.69 8.12 7.57
CA GLU A 80 -5.87 7.25 8.41
C GLU A 80 -6.67 6.00 8.82
N VAL A 81 -5.99 4.87 9.03
CA VAL A 81 -6.59 3.57 9.35
C VAL A 81 -7.69 3.62 10.41
N LYS A 82 -7.48 4.40 11.47
CA LYS A 82 -8.47 4.56 12.57
C LYS A 82 -9.78 5.22 12.12
N HIS A 83 -9.73 6.03 11.05
CA HIS A 83 -10.87 6.77 10.51
C HIS A 83 -11.39 6.20 9.19
N MET A 84 -10.71 5.20 8.60
CA MET A 84 -11.15 4.57 7.36
C MET A 84 -12.60 4.08 7.46
N HIS A 85 -13.32 4.22 6.37
CA HIS A 85 -14.69 3.72 6.25
C HIS A 85 -14.70 2.20 6.39
N LEU A 86 -15.69 1.67 7.10
CA LEU A 86 -15.83 0.22 7.30
C LEU A 86 -15.91 -0.52 5.96
N GLY A 87 -16.63 0.05 4.97
CA GLY A 87 -16.72 -0.51 3.63
C GLY A 87 -15.37 -0.62 2.91
N SER A 88 -14.48 0.35 3.11
CA SER A 88 -13.11 0.31 2.56
C SER A 88 -12.28 -0.78 3.22
N LEU A 89 -12.36 -0.92 4.54
CA LEU A 89 -11.67 -1.98 5.29
C LEU A 89 -12.13 -3.38 4.86
N ILE A 90 -13.44 -3.59 4.71
CA ILE A 90 -14.01 -4.87 4.27
C ILE A 90 -13.56 -5.20 2.84
N ARG A 91 -13.66 -4.25 1.91
CA ARG A 91 -13.20 -4.44 0.52
C ARG A 91 -11.70 -4.71 0.45
N MET A 92 -10.90 -3.96 1.22
CA MET A 92 -9.46 -4.19 1.33
C MET A 92 -9.16 -5.62 1.79
N ALA A 93 -9.77 -6.06 2.89
CA ALA A 93 -9.59 -7.40 3.44
C ALA A 93 -10.01 -8.50 2.45
N TRP A 94 -11.14 -8.29 1.76
CA TRP A 94 -11.64 -9.22 0.74
C TRP A 94 -10.67 -9.37 -0.43
N TYR A 95 -10.21 -8.26 -1.00
CA TYR A 95 -9.30 -8.30 -2.14
C TYR A 95 -7.90 -8.79 -1.77
N PHE A 96 -7.44 -8.49 -0.57
CA PHE A 96 -6.17 -9.02 -0.06
C PHE A 96 -6.17 -10.56 0.01
N GLY A 97 -7.33 -11.17 0.22
CA GLY A 97 -7.52 -12.61 0.27
C GLY A 97 -7.66 -13.30 -1.07
N ASN A 98 -8.09 -12.61 -2.16
CA ASN A 98 -8.46 -13.27 -3.41
C ASN A 98 -7.99 -12.60 -4.70
N ALA A 99 -7.25 -11.49 -4.65
CA ALA A 99 -6.71 -10.86 -5.84
C ALA A 99 -5.41 -11.53 -6.31
N LYS A 100 -5.12 -11.45 -7.62
CA LYS A 100 -3.84 -11.88 -8.20
C LYS A 100 -2.76 -10.83 -7.97
N VAL A 101 -3.09 -9.56 -8.23
CA VAL A 101 -2.17 -8.43 -8.09
C VAL A 101 -2.80 -7.34 -7.24
N ILE A 102 -2.04 -6.82 -6.30
CA ILE A 102 -2.41 -5.69 -5.46
C ILE A 102 -1.35 -4.61 -5.67
N LEU A 103 -1.77 -3.46 -6.18
CA LEU A 103 -0.95 -2.28 -6.38
C LEU A 103 -1.18 -1.31 -5.23
N VAL A 104 -0.10 -0.82 -4.64
CA VAL A 104 -0.12 0.15 -3.55
C VAL A 104 0.83 1.31 -3.86
N ASP A 105 0.48 2.53 -3.45
CA ASP A 105 1.26 3.74 -3.76
C ASP A 105 1.90 4.39 -2.54
N ASP A 106 1.58 3.91 -1.35
CA ASP A 106 2.14 4.41 -0.09
C ASP A 106 2.18 3.30 0.96
N PHE A 107 2.67 3.65 2.15
CA PHE A 107 2.68 2.79 3.32
C PHE A 107 1.28 2.73 3.96
N CYS A 108 0.83 1.52 4.25
CA CYS A 108 -0.33 1.29 5.10
C CYS A 108 -0.06 0.09 6.01
N GLU A 109 -0.16 0.29 7.31
CA GLU A 109 0.13 -0.75 8.31
C GLU A 109 -0.75 -2.00 8.16
N LEU A 110 -1.96 -1.85 7.62
CA LEU A 110 -2.88 -2.97 7.40
C LEU A 110 -2.33 -3.99 6.39
N PHE A 111 -1.52 -3.57 5.41
CA PHE A 111 -0.94 -4.46 4.43
C PHE A 111 0.02 -5.49 5.04
N PHE A 112 0.56 -5.19 6.22
CA PHE A 112 1.52 -6.05 6.93
C PHE A 112 0.86 -6.86 8.04
N ARG A 113 -0.33 -6.46 8.44
CA ARG A 113 -1.17 -7.20 9.38
C ARG A 113 -1.91 -8.35 8.70
N MET A 114 -2.48 -8.09 7.52
CA MET A 114 -3.29 -9.08 6.81
C MET A 114 -2.41 -10.13 6.13
N PRO A 115 -2.64 -11.43 6.39
CA PRO A 115 -1.97 -12.47 5.65
C PRO A 115 -2.49 -12.53 4.22
N ARG A 116 -1.58 -12.70 3.25
CA ARG A 116 -1.89 -12.92 1.83
C ARG A 116 -1.86 -14.40 1.47
N ARG A 117 -2.56 -14.76 0.39
CA ARG A 117 -2.42 -16.08 -0.21
C ARG A 117 -1.09 -16.19 -0.97
N LYS A 118 -0.52 -17.40 -0.95
CA LYS A 118 0.55 -17.74 -1.90
C LYS A 118 0.02 -17.61 -3.33
N GLY A 119 0.71 -16.83 -4.17
CA GLY A 119 0.30 -16.54 -5.55
C GLY A 119 -0.40 -15.19 -5.75
N THR A 120 -0.66 -14.41 -4.69
CA THR A 120 -1.02 -13.00 -4.73
C THR A 120 0.24 -12.15 -4.66
N TYR A 121 0.40 -11.19 -5.56
CA TYR A 121 1.53 -10.27 -5.60
C TYR A 121 1.14 -8.91 -5.02
N LEU A 122 1.94 -8.40 -4.08
CA LEU A 122 1.83 -7.04 -3.54
C LEU A 122 2.96 -6.19 -4.14
N ILE A 123 2.61 -5.19 -4.94
CA ILE A 123 3.55 -4.36 -5.69
C ILE A 123 3.46 -2.93 -5.18
N GLN A 124 4.59 -2.40 -4.72
CA GLN A 124 4.70 -1.02 -4.26
C GLN A 124 5.12 -0.11 -5.41
N LEU A 125 4.26 0.83 -5.79
CA LEU A 125 4.56 1.85 -6.80
C LEU A 125 5.28 3.05 -6.20
N TRP A 126 5.14 3.24 -4.89
CA TRP A 126 5.68 4.35 -4.11
C TRP A 126 5.22 5.73 -4.61
N HIS A 127 5.83 6.76 -4.07
CA HIS A 127 5.47 8.15 -4.37
C HIS A 127 6.69 9.06 -4.58
N ALA A 128 7.90 8.53 -4.55
CA ALA A 128 9.15 9.28 -4.73
C ALA A 128 9.99 8.73 -5.89
N CYS A 129 10.63 9.64 -6.63
CA CYS A 129 11.46 9.27 -7.78
C CYS A 129 12.91 8.98 -7.40
N GLY A 130 13.37 9.43 -6.24
CA GLY A 130 14.76 9.30 -5.78
C GLY A 130 14.86 8.89 -4.33
N ALA A 131 16.07 8.61 -3.86
CA ALA A 131 16.39 8.23 -2.49
C ALA A 131 16.91 9.44 -1.68
N PHE A 132 16.08 10.46 -1.51
CA PHE A 132 16.48 11.73 -0.85
C PHE A 132 16.54 11.65 0.67
N LYS A 133 15.83 10.70 1.28
CA LYS A 133 15.77 10.53 2.73
C LYS A 133 15.72 9.07 3.10
N THR A 134 16.19 8.73 4.29
CA THR A 134 16.03 7.41 4.86
C THR A 134 14.58 7.15 5.26
N PHE A 135 14.08 5.96 5.01
CA PHE A 135 12.73 5.53 5.38
C PHE A 135 12.73 4.04 5.79
N GLY A 136 11.66 3.58 6.40
CA GLY A 136 11.46 2.18 6.73
C GLY A 136 12.64 1.57 7.51
N CYS A 137 13.22 0.51 6.98
CA CYS A 137 14.33 -0.23 7.61
C CYS A 137 15.64 0.59 7.68
N SER A 138 15.89 1.53 6.76
CA SER A 138 17.04 2.42 6.81
C SER A 138 17.03 3.37 8.03
N ARG A 139 15.94 3.42 8.77
CA ARG A 139 15.80 4.21 10.00
C ARG A 139 15.84 3.39 11.29
N MET A 140 16.12 2.10 11.22
CA MET A 140 16.27 1.28 12.43
C MET A 140 17.33 1.87 13.37
N GLY A 141 17.01 1.90 14.67
CA GLY A 141 17.87 2.49 15.69
C GLY A 141 17.88 4.02 15.76
N ARG A 142 17.10 4.72 14.92
CA ARG A 142 16.94 6.18 14.96
C ARG A 142 15.59 6.57 15.59
N PRO A 143 15.46 7.78 16.17
CA PRO A 143 14.18 8.27 16.70
C PRO A 143 13.09 8.20 15.64
N GLY A 144 11.94 7.61 15.98
CA GLY A 144 10.81 7.40 15.06
C GLY A 144 11.07 6.36 13.96
N GLY A 145 12.17 5.62 14.01
CA GLY A 145 12.43 4.47 13.15
C GLY A 145 11.70 3.22 13.63
N GLN A 146 11.54 2.27 12.73
CA GLN A 146 10.93 0.98 13.08
C GLN A 146 11.91 0.08 13.85
N THR A 147 11.37 -0.88 14.60
CA THR A 147 12.17 -1.88 15.29
C THR A 147 12.62 -2.98 14.33
N GLN A 148 13.64 -3.75 14.76
CA GLN A 148 14.14 -4.89 13.98
C GLN A 148 13.06 -5.97 13.76
N GLN A 149 12.14 -6.13 14.70
CA GLN A 149 11.03 -7.08 14.63
C GLN A 149 9.84 -6.59 13.81
N SER A 150 9.84 -5.32 13.40
CA SER A 150 8.76 -4.76 12.59
C SER A 150 8.62 -5.50 11.27
N LYS A 151 7.38 -5.82 10.91
CA LYS A 151 7.03 -6.41 9.60
C LYS A 151 6.73 -5.34 8.54
N ASN A 152 6.74 -4.06 8.93
CA ASN A 152 6.44 -2.96 8.02
C ASN A 152 7.38 -2.96 6.83
N HIS A 153 6.84 -2.78 5.65
CA HIS A 153 7.52 -2.78 4.34
C HIS A 153 8.08 -4.13 3.85
N ARG A 154 8.31 -5.11 4.72
CA ARG A 154 9.02 -6.35 4.38
C ARG A 154 8.23 -7.38 3.58
N ASN A 155 6.98 -7.12 3.24
CA ASN A 155 6.13 -8.08 2.56
C ASN A 155 5.80 -7.71 1.10
N TYR A 156 6.44 -6.72 0.52
CA TYR A 156 6.32 -6.43 -0.91
C TYR A 156 6.99 -7.54 -1.72
N ASP A 157 6.31 -7.99 -2.78
CA ASP A 157 6.90 -8.90 -3.75
C ASP A 157 7.73 -8.14 -4.76
N TYR A 158 7.26 -6.92 -5.12
CA TYR A 158 8.01 -6.01 -5.98
C TYR A 158 7.84 -4.56 -5.50
N ALA A 159 8.86 -3.74 -5.78
CA ALA A 159 8.80 -2.30 -5.66
C ALA A 159 9.34 -1.64 -6.93
N LEU A 160 8.68 -0.57 -7.43
CA LEU A 160 9.11 0.14 -8.61
C LEU A 160 9.99 1.34 -8.24
N VAL A 161 11.04 1.55 -9.02
CA VAL A 161 11.96 2.66 -8.84
C VAL A 161 12.35 3.29 -10.17
N SER A 162 12.82 4.54 -10.13
CA SER A 162 13.16 5.31 -11.33
C SER A 162 14.42 4.84 -12.03
N SER A 163 15.37 4.19 -11.33
CA SER A 163 16.62 3.73 -11.94
C SER A 163 17.28 2.62 -11.11
N LYS A 164 18.16 1.85 -11.74
CA LYS A 164 18.96 0.81 -11.09
C LYS A 164 19.87 1.38 -9.99
N ASN A 165 20.37 2.59 -10.14
CA ASN A 165 21.29 3.20 -9.18
C ASN A 165 20.67 3.43 -7.80
N ILE A 166 19.33 3.57 -7.73
CA ILE A 166 18.62 3.76 -6.45
C ILE A 166 17.98 2.48 -5.92
N ALA A 167 17.98 1.38 -6.67
CA ALA A 167 17.33 0.13 -6.29
C ALA A 167 17.81 -0.37 -4.92
N LYS A 168 19.10 -0.35 -4.66
CA LYS A 168 19.69 -0.76 -3.39
C LYS A 168 19.16 0.02 -2.17
N PHE A 169 18.91 1.32 -2.31
CA PHE A 169 18.38 2.15 -1.21
C PHE A 169 16.92 1.85 -0.91
N TYR A 170 16.15 1.48 -1.94
CA TYR A 170 14.77 1.05 -1.77
C TYR A 170 14.68 -0.37 -1.20
N ALA A 171 15.56 -1.27 -1.65
CA ALA A 171 15.68 -2.60 -1.06
C ALA A 171 16.00 -2.53 0.45
N GLU A 172 16.97 -1.71 0.84
CA GLU A 172 17.30 -1.41 2.24
C GLU A 172 16.09 -0.80 2.98
N GLY A 173 15.50 0.26 2.43
CA GLY A 173 14.38 0.96 3.06
C GLY A 173 13.15 0.08 3.25
N PHE A 174 12.81 -0.76 2.29
CA PHE A 174 11.70 -1.72 2.39
C PHE A 174 12.09 -3.02 3.12
N GLY A 175 13.39 -3.28 3.32
CA GLY A 175 13.86 -4.53 3.93
C GLY A 175 13.52 -5.76 3.09
N ILE A 176 13.59 -5.65 1.77
CA ILE A 176 13.41 -6.71 0.76
C ILE A 176 14.71 -6.89 -0.02
N SER A 177 14.84 -8.01 -0.72
CA SER A 177 16.00 -8.22 -1.58
C SER A 177 15.98 -7.35 -2.83
N GLU A 178 17.15 -6.98 -3.36
CA GLU A 178 17.28 -6.03 -4.47
C GLU A 178 16.67 -6.57 -5.78
N ASP A 179 16.66 -7.88 -5.99
CA ASP A 179 16.00 -8.53 -7.13
C ASP A 179 14.49 -8.29 -7.20
N LYS A 180 13.87 -7.89 -6.08
CA LYS A 180 12.47 -7.47 -6.01
C LYS A 180 12.24 -5.99 -6.35
N VAL A 181 13.30 -5.24 -6.56
CA VAL A 181 13.20 -3.81 -6.88
C VAL A 181 13.40 -3.60 -8.38
N ALA A 182 12.29 -3.32 -9.07
CA ALA A 182 12.28 -3.18 -10.52
C ALA A 182 12.50 -1.72 -10.95
N ALA A 183 13.57 -1.47 -11.69
CA ALA A 183 13.91 -0.14 -12.23
C ALA A 183 13.16 0.10 -13.55
N THR A 184 11.85 0.25 -13.47
CA THR A 184 10.94 0.45 -14.61
C THR A 184 10.63 1.92 -14.91
N GLY A 185 11.12 2.84 -14.10
CA GLY A 185 10.64 4.21 -14.05
C GLY A 185 9.53 4.38 -13.01
N ILE A 186 9.06 5.61 -12.86
CA ILE A 186 7.93 5.96 -11.99
C ILE A 186 6.75 6.35 -12.88
N PRO A 187 5.62 5.65 -12.85
CA PRO A 187 4.54 5.82 -13.83
C PRO A 187 4.09 7.26 -14.04
N ARG A 188 3.91 8.03 -12.97
CA ARG A 188 3.46 9.44 -13.07
C ARG A 188 4.44 10.38 -13.77
N THR A 189 5.72 9.97 -13.96
CA THR A 189 6.69 10.79 -14.68
C THR A 189 6.47 10.77 -16.19
N ASP A 190 5.61 9.88 -16.70
CA ASP A 190 5.23 9.82 -18.11
C ASP A 190 4.54 11.11 -18.57
N VAL A 191 3.97 11.88 -17.64
CA VAL A 191 3.40 13.21 -17.92
C VAL A 191 4.41 14.16 -18.59
N PHE A 192 5.70 14.03 -18.29
CA PHE A 192 6.75 14.85 -18.88
C PHE A 192 6.97 14.58 -20.38
N PHE A 193 6.50 13.45 -20.86
CA PHE A 193 6.58 13.04 -22.26
C PHE A 193 5.25 13.25 -23.01
N ASP A 194 4.19 13.66 -22.32
CA ASP A 194 2.90 13.98 -22.91
C ASP A 194 2.92 15.38 -23.55
N LYS A 195 2.98 15.41 -24.88
CA LYS A 195 3.03 16.66 -25.67
C LYS A 195 1.75 17.49 -25.50
N ALA A 196 0.58 16.85 -25.48
CA ALA A 196 -0.69 17.53 -25.34
C ALA A 196 -0.83 18.18 -23.96
N TYR A 197 -0.38 17.49 -22.90
CA TYR A 197 -0.32 18.05 -21.56
C TYR A 197 0.64 19.24 -21.49
N LYS A 198 1.82 19.12 -22.09
CA LYS A 198 2.80 20.21 -22.16
C LYS A 198 2.21 21.46 -22.81
N GLU A 199 1.56 21.32 -23.97
CA GLU A 199 0.91 22.45 -24.67
C GLU A 199 -0.16 23.11 -23.82
N LYS A 200 -0.93 22.33 -23.08
CA LYS A 200 -1.98 22.86 -22.18
C LYS A 200 -1.44 23.69 -21.03
N VAL A 201 -0.30 23.31 -20.44
CA VAL A 201 0.24 23.99 -19.25
C VAL A 201 1.24 25.11 -19.57
N THR A 202 1.67 25.25 -20.84
CA THR A 202 2.58 26.30 -21.30
C THR A 202 1.85 27.47 -21.98
N ARG A 203 0.55 27.43 -22.10
CA ARG A 203 -0.33 28.53 -22.54
C ARG A 203 -0.79 29.37 -21.35
#